data_10082567c0721d60540f53e64ddf95f5
#
_entry.id   10082567c0721d60540f53e64ddf95f5
#
_cell.length_a   1.000
_cell.length_b   1.000
_cell.length_c   1.000
_cell.angle_alpha   90.00
_cell.angle_beta   90.00
_cell.angle_gamma   90.00
#
_symmetry.space_group_name_H-M   'P 1'
#
loop_
_entity.id
_entity.type
_entity.pdbx_description
1 polymer ?
#
loop_
_entity_poly.entity_id
_entity_poly.type
_entity_poly.pdbx_seq_one_letter_code
_entity_poly.pdbx_strand_id
1 'polypeptide(L)'
;MNSPAPTPNAPATTRPRPWLRLLVAAQVLVLLGIAALAYAADHWGRTVLLHTRPADPRDLLYGDYVRLNYDISQLDSGLWRGPGPLPPKGRPVWVLLRPAQPAWQPVGVFGTAPSPAAGQIALQAQTEISWGRHLNLRYGLERYYLPEGTGRRLETAAADSSGLLVQVQVAPWGTVRLRGLKLR
;
A
#
# COMPACT_ATOMS: atom_id res chain seq x y z
N MET A 1 -1.83 -72.40 -35.19
CA MET A 1 -2.39 -71.78 -33.96
C MET A 1 -1.92 -70.37 -33.92
N ASN A 2 -2.76 -69.41 -34.41
CA ASN A 2 -2.47 -67.99 -34.40
C ASN A 2 -3.15 -67.36 -33.16
N SER A 3 -2.37 -66.88 -32.19
CA SER A 3 -2.89 -66.06 -31.09
C SER A 3 -3.14 -64.62 -31.59
N PRO A 4 -4.32 -64.04 -31.30
CA PRO A 4 -4.56 -62.63 -31.65
C PRO A 4 -3.76 -61.71 -30.74
N ALA A 5 -3.18 -60.66 -31.34
CA ALA A 5 -2.44 -59.64 -30.64
C ALA A 5 -3.36 -58.82 -29.68
N PRO A 6 -2.87 -58.36 -28.53
CA PRO A 6 -3.67 -57.57 -27.61
C PRO A 6 -3.98 -56.18 -28.21
N THR A 7 -5.25 -55.81 -28.21
CA THR A 7 -5.74 -54.48 -28.62
C THR A 7 -5.24 -53.41 -27.66
N PRO A 8 -4.72 -52.25 -28.13
CA PRO A 8 -4.30 -51.17 -27.28
C PRO A 8 -5.50 -50.58 -26.53
N ASN A 9 -5.36 -50.53 -25.18
CA ASN A 9 -6.36 -49.89 -24.32
C ASN A 9 -6.57 -48.43 -24.73
N ALA A 10 -7.78 -48.07 -25.12
CA ALA A 10 -8.20 -46.72 -25.35
C ALA A 10 -8.08 -45.91 -24.01
N PRO A 11 -7.57 -44.66 -24.07
CA PRO A 11 -7.46 -43.85 -22.87
C PRO A 11 -8.84 -43.62 -22.24
N ALA A 12 -8.99 -43.95 -20.98
CA ALA A 12 -10.22 -43.69 -20.23
C ALA A 12 -10.49 -42.19 -20.16
N THR A 13 -11.50 -41.73 -20.84
CA THR A 13 -12.00 -40.34 -20.74
C THR A 13 -12.63 -40.15 -19.36
N THR A 14 -11.85 -39.68 -18.39
CA THR A 14 -12.33 -39.29 -17.07
C THR A 14 -13.28 -38.09 -17.21
N ARG A 15 -14.58 -38.28 -17.06
CA ARG A 15 -15.56 -37.21 -17.01
C ARG A 15 -15.21 -36.28 -15.83
N PRO A 16 -14.99 -34.98 -16.06
CA PRO A 16 -14.63 -34.07 -14.99
C PRO A 16 -15.78 -34.00 -13.97
N ARG A 17 -15.46 -34.29 -12.72
CA ARG A 17 -16.40 -34.28 -11.61
C ARG A 17 -16.99 -32.86 -11.45
N PRO A 18 -18.32 -32.70 -11.30
CA PRO A 18 -18.97 -31.37 -11.30
C PRO A 18 -18.45 -30.44 -10.20
N TRP A 19 -18.06 -30.99 -9.05
CA TRP A 19 -17.46 -30.21 -7.96
C TRP A 19 -16.11 -29.57 -8.34
N LEU A 20 -15.32 -30.20 -9.20
CA LEU A 20 -14.05 -29.66 -9.68
C LEU A 20 -14.28 -28.38 -10.53
N ARG A 21 -15.34 -28.39 -11.36
CA ARG A 21 -15.72 -27.20 -12.14
C ARG A 21 -16.16 -26.06 -11.24
N LEU A 22 -16.91 -26.35 -10.16
CA LEU A 22 -17.30 -25.37 -9.15
C LEU A 22 -16.09 -24.78 -8.44
N LEU A 23 -15.12 -25.63 -8.06
CA LEU A 23 -13.89 -25.19 -7.40
C LEU A 23 -13.07 -24.25 -8.32
N VAL A 24 -12.89 -24.64 -9.59
CA VAL A 24 -12.19 -23.83 -10.58
C VAL A 24 -12.94 -22.51 -10.82
N ALA A 25 -14.27 -22.55 -10.95
CA ALA A 25 -15.08 -21.34 -11.10
C ALA A 25 -14.91 -20.40 -9.89
N ALA A 26 -14.91 -20.92 -8.68
CA ALA A 26 -14.69 -20.13 -7.45
C ALA A 26 -13.30 -19.50 -7.45
N GLN A 27 -12.24 -20.22 -7.83
CA GLN A 27 -10.88 -19.67 -7.94
C GLN A 27 -10.79 -18.55 -8.98
N VAL A 28 -11.38 -18.75 -10.17
CA VAL A 28 -11.42 -17.73 -11.22
C VAL A 28 -12.15 -16.49 -10.73
N LEU A 29 -13.27 -16.65 -10.04
CA LEU A 29 -14.06 -15.53 -9.48
C LEU A 29 -13.27 -14.73 -8.44
N VAL A 30 -12.50 -15.40 -7.57
CA VAL A 30 -11.60 -14.75 -6.61
C VAL A 30 -10.51 -13.95 -7.34
N LEU A 31 -9.87 -14.55 -8.35
CA LEU A 31 -8.83 -13.86 -9.13
C LEU A 31 -9.39 -12.65 -9.88
N LEU A 32 -10.57 -12.78 -10.49
CA LEU A 32 -11.26 -11.66 -11.14
C LEU A 32 -11.63 -10.58 -10.14
N GLY A 33 -12.06 -10.93 -8.92
CA GLY A 33 -12.33 -9.99 -7.83
C GLY A 33 -11.10 -9.20 -7.43
N ILE A 34 -9.95 -9.86 -7.25
CA ILE A 34 -8.67 -9.20 -6.94
C ILE A 34 -8.25 -8.27 -8.08
N ALA A 35 -8.36 -8.72 -9.33
CA ALA A 35 -8.03 -7.90 -10.50
C ALA A 35 -8.95 -6.68 -10.62
N ALA A 36 -10.25 -6.85 -10.38
CA ALA A 36 -11.23 -5.77 -10.39
C ALA A 36 -10.94 -4.72 -9.30
N LEU A 37 -10.59 -5.16 -8.07
CA LEU A 37 -10.19 -4.26 -6.99
C LEU A 37 -8.92 -3.49 -7.33
N ALA A 38 -7.93 -4.15 -7.92
CA ALA A 38 -6.70 -3.50 -8.36
C ALA A 38 -6.98 -2.45 -9.46
N TYR A 39 -7.78 -2.81 -10.45
CA TYR A 39 -8.21 -1.89 -11.51
C TYR A 39 -8.99 -0.69 -10.96
N ALA A 40 -9.93 -0.95 -10.04
CA ALA A 40 -10.71 0.09 -9.39
C ALA A 40 -9.83 1.07 -8.59
N ALA A 41 -8.83 0.56 -7.87
CA ALA A 41 -7.87 1.40 -7.16
C ALA A 41 -7.08 2.30 -8.11
N ASP A 42 -6.74 1.81 -9.28
CA ASP A 42 -5.98 2.56 -10.28
C ASP A 42 -6.85 3.58 -11.03
N HIS A 43 -8.08 3.23 -11.35
CA HIS A 43 -8.96 4.07 -12.17
C HIS A 43 -9.68 5.16 -11.36
N TRP A 44 -10.15 4.83 -10.15
CA TRP A 44 -10.88 5.76 -9.28
C TRP A 44 -10.03 6.31 -8.12
N GLY A 45 -8.79 5.86 -8.01
CA GLY A 45 -7.87 6.38 -7.00
C GLY A 45 -7.45 7.83 -7.29
N ARG A 46 -7.23 8.60 -6.22
CA ARG A 46 -6.71 9.97 -6.31
C ARG A 46 -5.23 9.99 -6.01
N THR A 47 -4.51 10.79 -6.77
CA THR A 47 -3.07 10.99 -6.57
C THR A 47 -2.81 12.09 -5.55
N VAL A 48 -1.98 11.80 -4.55
CA VAL A 48 -1.52 12.75 -3.54
C VAL A 48 0.00 12.83 -3.56
N LEU A 49 0.55 13.98 -3.23
CA LEU A 49 1.97 14.18 -3.02
C LEU A 49 2.24 14.20 -1.51
N LEU A 50 3.11 13.29 -1.07
CA LEU A 50 3.56 13.20 0.31
C LEU A 50 5.03 13.60 0.38
N HIS A 51 5.37 14.35 1.41
CA HIS A 51 6.75 14.73 1.67
C HIS A 51 7.42 13.66 2.54
N THR A 52 8.67 13.31 2.21
CA THR A 52 9.50 12.41 3.01
C THR A 52 10.54 13.20 3.77
N ARG A 53 10.79 12.80 5.01
CA ARG A 53 11.96 13.26 5.75
C ARG A 53 13.20 12.51 5.28
N PRO A 54 14.36 13.17 5.23
CA PRO A 54 15.62 12.46 5.02
C PRO A 54 15.72 11.36 6.08
N ALA A 55 15.88 10.10 5.64
CA ALA A 55 16.24 9.01 6.53
C ALA A 55 17.72 9.16 6.88
N ASP A 56 18.13 8.77 8.10
CA ASP A 56 19.54 8.72 8.47
C ASP A 56 20.29 7.84 7.43
N PRO A 57 21.33 8.34 6.77
CA PRO A 57 22.06 7.61 5.71
C PRO A 57 22.63 6.27 6.17
N ARG A 58 22.68 6.01 7.47
CA ARG A 58 23.13 4.72 8.01
C ARG A 58 22.13 3.58 7.86
N ASP A 59 20.84 3.89 7.60
CA ASP A 59 19.77 2.90 7.45
C ASP A 59 19.40 2.61 5.97
N LEU A 60 20.03 3.28 5.02
CA LEU A 60 19.65 3.24 3.60
C LEU A 60 20.16 2.01 2.82
N LEU A 61 21.07 1.22 3.40
CA LEU A 61 21.77 0.15 2.68
C LEU A 61 21.58 -1.23 3.33
N TYR A 62 20.36 -1.73 3.36
CA TYR A 62 20.14 -3.16 3.56
C TYR A 62 19.33 -3.73 2.38
N GLY A 63 20.04 -4.07 1.32
CA GLY A 63 19.46 -4.73 0.15
C GLY A 63 18.72 -3.76 -0.81
N ASP A 64 18.00 -4.30 -1.75
CA ASP A 64 17.37 -3.63 -2.90
C ASP A 64 16.15 -2.74 -2.56
N TYR A 65 16.06 -2.14 -1.37
CA TYR A 65 14.97 -1.25 -1.00
C TYR A 65 15.44 -0.02 -0.21
N VAL A 66 14.77 1.11 -0.46
CA VAL A 66 14.93 2.35 0.29
C VAL A 66 13.81 2.47 1.32
N ARG A 67 14.17 2.84 2.55
CA ARG A 67 13.21 3.15 3.61
C ARG A 67 12.78 4.62 3.49
N LEU A 68 11.47 4.83 3.31
CA LEU A 68 10.89 6.17 3.20
C LEU A 68 10.20 6.53 4.52
N ASN A 69 10.60 7.64 5.12
CA ASN A 69 9.95 8.22 6.29
C ASN A 69 9.12 9.42 5.83
N TYR A 70 7.81 9.34 5.98
CA TYR A 70 6.91 10.41 5.60
C TYR A 70 6.68 11.38 6.75
N ASP A 71 6.47 12.68 6.45
CA ASP A 71 6.08 13.65 7.46
C ASP A 71 4.80 13.24 8.19
N ILE A 72 3.89 12.58 7.47
CA ILE A 72 2.65 12.06 8.03
C ILE A 72 2.82 10.78 8.86
N SER A 73 4.01 10.17 8.89
CA SER A 73 4.28 8.98 9.73
C SER A 73 4.44 9.33 11.21
N GLN A 74 4.69 10.61 11.53
CA GLN A 74 4.80 11.09 12.89
C GLN A 74 3.98 12.37 13.06
N LEU A 75 2.79 12.23 13.63
CA LEU A 75 1.83 13.31 13.79
C LEU A 75 1.75 13.76 15.26
N ASP A 76 1.33 15.00 15.49
CA ASP A 76 1.00 15.47 16.83
C ASP A 76 -0.25 14.75 17.35
N SER A 77 -0.20 14.30 18.59
CA SER A 77 -1.34 13.62 19.25
C SER A 77 -2.60 14.50 19.33
N GLY A 78 -2.44 15.83 19.27
CA GLY A 78 -3.56 16.77 19.19
C GLY A 78 -4.38 16.67 17.91
N LEU A 79 -3.90 15.95 16.89
CA LEU A 79 -4.69 15.64 15.68
C LEU A 79 -5.65 14.46 15.87
N TRP A 80 -5.55 13.73 16.97
CA TRP A 80 -6.49 12.65 17.30
C TRP A 80 -7.90 13.20 17.50
N ARG A 81 -8.87 12.65 16.77
CA ARG A 81 -10.29 13.02 16.80
C ARG A 81 -11.20 11.85 17.20
N GLY A 82 -10.61 10.72 17.58
CA GLY A 82 -11.38 9.59 18.09
C GLY A 82 -11.77 9.76 19.57
N PRO A 83 -12.71 8.96 20.05
CA PRO A 83 -13.08 8.95 21.46
C PRO A 83 -11.96 8.35 22.31
N GLY A 84 -11.69 8.97 23.46
CA GLY A 84 -10.74 8.43 24.44
C GLY A 84 -9.26 8.64 24.11
N PRO A 85 -8.37 7.88 24.79
CA PRO A 85 -6.92 8.00 24.61
C PRO A 85 -6.46 7.55 23.23
N LEU A 86 -5.17 7.80 22.94
CA LEU A 86 -4.56 7.33 21.70
C LEU A 86 -4.69 5.81 21.55
N PRO A 87 -4.99 5.32 20.34
CA PRO A 87 -5.17 3.89 20.12
C PRO A 87 -3.84 3.14 20.30
N PRO A 88 -3.90 1.90 20.85
CA PRO A 88 -2.72 1.07 21.01
C PRO A 88 -2.12 0.68 19.66
N LYS A 89 -0.87 0.18 19.68
CA LYS A 89 -0.16 -0.31 18.50
C LYS A 89 -0.98 -1.34 17.71
N GLY A 90 -0.91 -1.27 16.37
CA GLY A 90 -1.53 -2.21 15.44
C GLY A 90 -3.02 -1.92 15.16
N ARG A 91 -3.60 -0.87 15.72
CA ARG A 91 -4.98 -0.50 15.42
C ARG A 91 -5.06 0.26 14.08
N PRO A 92 -6.03 -0.09 13.24
CA PRO A 92 -6.30 0.70 12.04
C PRO A 92 -6.86 2.08 12.43
N VAL A 93 -6.34 3.10 11.77
CA VAL A 93 -6.80 4.49 11.90
C VAL A 93 -6.85 5.14 10.53
N TRP A 94 -7.53 6.26 10.44
CA TRP A 94 -7.71 7.02 9.21
C TRP A 94 -7.12 8.40 9.37
N VAL A 95 -6.22 8.77 8.46
CA VAL A 95 -5.63 10.12 8.41
C VAL A 95 -6.30 10.92 7.32
N LEU A 96 -6.97 11.99 7.70
CA LEU A 96 -7.60 12.91 6.75
C LEU A 96 -6.57 13.94 6.29
N LEU A 97 -6.37 14.01 4.97
CA LEU A 97 -5.47 14.95 4.34
C LEU A 97 -6.23 16.00 3.54
N ARG A 98 -5.68 17.21 3.50
CA ARG A 98 -6.11 18.29 2.60
C ARG A 98 -5.00 18.62 1.59
N PRO A 99 -5.35 19.13 0.39
CA PRO A 99 -4.36 19.60 -0.55
C PRO A 99 -3.61 20.80 0.04
N ALA A 100 -2.28 20.77 -0.09
CA ALA A 100 -1.39 21.86 0.24
C ALA A 100 -0.14 21.76 -0.65
N GLN A 101 0.64 22.83 -0.71
CA GLN A 101 1.91 22.87 -1.44
C GLN A 101 3.06 22.95 -0.44
N PRO A 102 4.17 22.23 -0.67
CA PRO A 102 4.45 21.32 -1.80
C PRO A 102 3.81 19.92 -1.65
N ALA A 103 3.32 19.57 -0.48
CA ALA A 103 2.74 18.25 -0.15
C ALA A 103 1.44 18.39 0.63
N TRP A 104 0.61 17.36 0.58
CA TRP A 104 -0.64 17.27 1.32
C TRP A 104 -0.39 17.27 2.82
N GLN A 105 -1.28 17.93 3.56
CA GLN A 105 -1.16 18.13 5.01
C GLN A 105 -2.24 17.38 5.78
N PRO A 106 -1.91 16.79 6.95
CA PRO A 106 -2.87 16.13 7.82
C PRO A 106 -3.78 17.16 8.50
N VAL A 107 -5.09 16.85 8.56
CA VAL A 107 -6.12 17.65 9.22
C VAL A 107 -6.58 16.99 10.52
N GLY A 108 -6.56 15.66 10.56
CA GLY A 108 -6.96 14.90 11.74
C GLY A 108 -6.77 13.40 11.55
N VAL A 109 -6.78 12.69 12.66
CA VAL A 109 -6.68 11.22 12.73
C VAL A 109 -7.93 10.69 13.42
N PHE A 110 -8.55 9.67 12.82
CA PHE A 110 -9.85 9.12 13.23
C PHE A 110 -9.75 7.61 13.44
N GLY A 111 -10.50 7.08 14.40
CA GLY A 111 -10.60 5.63 14.64
C GLY A 111 -11.50 4.90 13.64
N THR A 112 -12.36 5.62 12.93
CA THR A 112 -13.28 5.11 11.90
C THR A 112 -13.10 5.92 10.62
N ALA A 113 -13.50 5.36 9.48
CA ALA A 113 -13.40 6.06 8.20
C ALA A 113 -14.20 7.37 8.24
N PRO A 114 -13.57 8.54 8.15
CA PRO A 114 -14.28 9.81 8.08
C PRO A 114 -14.90 9.98 6.70
N SER A 115 -15.90 10.85 6.60
CA SER A 115 -16.42 11.30 5.30
C SER A 115 -15.61 12.52 4.85
N PRO A 116 -14.71 12.38 3.84
CA PRO A 116 -13.89 13.50 3.39
C PRO A 116 -14.76 14.60 2.76
N ALA A 117 -14.52 15.86 3.12
CA ALA A 117 -15.10 16.98 2.42
C ALA A 117 -14.52 17.11 0.98
N ALA A 118 -15.12 17.97 0.17
CA ALA A 118 -14.65 18.21 -1.19
C ALA A 118 -13.15 18.57 -1.19
N GLY A 119 -12.37 17.85 -1.97
CA GLY A 119 -10.92 18.04 -2.06
C GLY A 119 -10.10 17.31 -0.98
N GLN A 120 -10.68 16.77 0.08
CA GLN A 120 -9.98 15.99 1.08
C GLN A 120 -9.90 14.50 0.69
N ILE A 121 -8.94 13.79 1.30
CA ILE A 121 -8.76 12.35 1.11
C ILE A 121 -8.44 11.71 2.47
N ALA A 122 -9.01 10.54 2.73
CA ALA A 122 -8.71 9.76 3.91
C ALA A 122 -7.78 8.59 3.55
N LEU A 123 -6.64 8.48 4.25
CA LEU A 123 -5.69 7.39 4.14
C LEU A 123 -5.85 6.45 5.32
N GLN A 124 -5.85 5.16 5.04
CA GLN A 124 -5.78 4.15 6.09
C GLN A 124 -4.33 3.96 6.55
N ALA A 125 -4.12 3.92 7.86
CA ALA A 125 -2.84 3.68 8.51
C ALA A 125 -3.01 2.71 9.67
N GLN A 126 -1.89 2.19 10.17
CA GLN A 126 -1.83 1.43 11.41
C GLN A 126 -1.03 2.22 12.44
N THR A 127 -1.49 2.22 13.68
CA THR A 127 -0.74 2.84 14.78
C THR A 127 0.50 2.04 15.11
N GLU A 128 1.60 2.74 15.32
CA GLU A 128 2.83 2.20 15.94
C GLU A 128 2.93 2.63 17.40
N ILE A 129 4.00 2.22 18.08
CA ILE A 129 4.24 2.65 19.46
C ILE A 129 4.36 4.16 19.49
N SER A 130 3.44 4.81 20.18
CA SER A 130 3.38 6.27 20.30
C SER A 130 3.97 6.70 21.65
N TRP A 131 4.78 7.75 21.63
CA TRP A 131 5.47 8.26 22.82
C TRP A 131 5.17 9.75 23.01
N GLY A 132 4.80 10.13 24.20
CA GLY A 132 4.54 11.52 24.54
C GLY A 132 3.46 12.15 23.66
N ARG A 133 3.84 13.22 22.95
CA ARG A 133 2.93 13.99 22.06
C ARG A 133 2.92 13.51 20.61
N HIS A 134 3.59 12.42 20.31
CA HIS A 134 3.68 11.90 18.93
C HIS A 134 2.84 10.65 18.75
N LEU A 135 2.02 10.68 17.71
CA LEU A 135 1.27 9.55 17.18
C LEU A 135 2.05 8.99 16.00
N ASN A 136 2.65 7.82 16.16
CA ASN A 136 3.40 7.16 15.10
C ASN A 136 2.49 6.26 14.28
N LEU A 137 2.57 6.41 12.95
CA LEU A 137 1.69 5.76 11.99
C LEU A 137 2.49 5.06 10.89
N ARG A 138 2.00 3.91 10.45
CA ARG A 138 2.53 3.14 9.33
C ARG A 138 1.48 2.99 8.25
N TYR A 139 1.86 3.28 7.02
CA TYR A 139 0.97 3.26 5.85
C TYR A 139 1.19 2.06 4.94
N GLY A 140 2.27 1.28 5.14
CA GLY A 140 2.68 0.20 4.25
C GLY A 140 3.42 0.69 2.99
N LEU A 141 3.83 1.97 2.97
CA LEU A 141 4.57 2.62 1.89
C LEU A 141 6.04 2.86 2.25
N GLU A 142 6.47 2.42 3.42
CA GLU A 142 7.79 2.73 3.99
C GLU A 142 8.94 2.01 3.29
N ARG A 143 8.63 1.01 2.46
CA ARG A 143 9.63 0.26 1.68
C ARG A 143 9.38 0.48 0.20
N TYR A 144 10.39 1.01 -0.46
CA TYR A 144 10.39 1.14 -1.91
C TYR A 144 11.50 0.26 -2.50
N TYR A 145 11.10 -0.75 -3.27
CA TYR A 145 12.03 -1.62 -3.97
C TYR A 145 12.51 -0.93 -5.23
N LEU A 146 13.83 -0.87 -5.38
CA LEU A 146 14.50 -0.26 -6.53
C LEU A 146 15.12 -1.34 -7.40
N PRO A 147 15.17 -1.15 -8.73
CA PRO A 147 16.04 -1.94 -9.58
C PRO A 147 17.50 -1.76 -9.15
N GLU A 148 18.28 -2.84 -9.23
CA GLU A 148 19.71 -2.83 -8.89
C GLU A 148 20.44 -1.65 -9.57
N GLY A 149 21.28 -0.95 -8.81
CA GLY A 149 22.09 0.16 -9.27
C GLY A 149 21.43 1.55 -9.30
N THR A 150 20.12 1.67 -9.05
CA THR A 150 19.42 2.98 -8.99
C THR A 150 19.47 3.62 -7.60
N GLY A 151 19.77 2.86 -6.55
CA GLY A 151 19.78 3.33 -5.15
C GLY A 151 20.73 4.52 -4.96
N ARG A 152 21.94 4.44 -5.46
CA ARG A 152 22.98 5.48 -5.29
C ARG A 152 22.58 6.84 -5.87
N ARG A 153 21.87 6.89 -6.99
CA ARG A 153 21.38 8.15 -7.59
C ARG A 153 20.27 8.79 -6.76
N LEU A 154 19.42 7.98 -6.15
CA LEU A 154 18.36 8.46 -5.27
C LEU A 154 18.88 8.91 -3.91
N GLU A 155 19.93 8.27 -3.39
CA GLU A 155 20.62 8.68 -2.18
C GLU A 155 21.26 10.06 -2.34
N THR A 156 21.98 10.30 -3.43
CA THR A 156 22.57 11.62 -3.72
C THR A 156 21.47 12.68 -3.86
N ALA A 157 20.40 12.38 -4.57
CA ALA A 157 19.30 13.31 -4.75
C ALA A 157 18.50 13.55 -3.45
N ALA A 158 18.40 12.57 -2.55
CA ALA A 158 17.78 12.71 -1.26
C ALA A 158 18.64 13.49 -0.25
N ALA A 159 19.97 13.36 -0.35
CA ALA A 159 20.91 14.09 0.50
C ALA A 159 21.00 15.58 0.12
N ASP A 160 20.89 15.90 -1.18
CA ASP A 160 20.99 17.26 -1.71
C ASP A 160 19.66 18.04 -1.58
N SER A 161 18.55 17.37 -1.35
CA SER A 161 17.23 17.99 -1.22
C SER A 161 16.68 17.86 0.20
N SER A 162 15.96 18.88 0.64
CA SER A 162 15.26 18.91 1.95
C SER A 162 14.12 17.88 2.06
N GLY A 163 14.24 16.71 1.40
CA GLY A 163 13.28 15.63 1.31
C GLY A 163 12.79 15.38 -0.11
N LEU A 164 12.22 14.20 -0.33
CA LEU A 164 11.65 13.78 -1.61
C LEU A 164 10.13 13.94 -1.59
N LEU A 165 9.55 14.34 -2.72
CA LEU A 165 8.12 14.27 -2.92
C LEU A 165 7.77 12.91 -3.52
N VAL A 166 6.92 12.17 -2.81
CA VAL A 166 6.45 10.85 -3.23
C VAL A 166 5.03 10.95 -3.75
N GLN A 167 4.83 10.47 -4.96
CA GLN A 167 3.52 10.38 -5.55
C GLN A 167 2.85 9.08 -5.14
N VAL A 168 1.74 9.20 -4.42
CA VAL A 168 0.98 8.08 -3.86
C VAL A 168 -0.43 8.10 -4.44
N GLN A 169 -0.92 6.94 -4.85
CA GLN A 169 -2.31 6.77 -5.24
C GLN A 169 -3.11 6.22 -4.07
N VAL A 170 -4.22 6.89 -3.78
CA VAL A 170 -5.14 6.54 -2.72
C VAL A 170 -6.42 5.99 -3.33
N ALA A 171 -6.74 4.74 -3.06
CA ALA A 171 -7.99 4.13 -3.50
C ALA A 171 -9.19 4.75 -2.75
N PRO A 172 -10.41 4.65 -3.30
CA PRO A 172 -11.62 5.18 -2.64
C PRO A 172 -11.87 4.65 -1.23
N TRP A 173 -11.39 3.44 -0.93
CA TRP A 173 -11.48 2.81 0.39
C TRP A 173 -10.27 3.08 1.28
N GLY A 174 -9.37 4.01 0.90
CA GLY A 174 -8.26 4.51 1.73
C GLY A 174 -6.96 3.73 1.65
N THR A 175 -6.89 2.61 0.93
CA THR A 175 -5.60 1.93 0.71
C THR A 175 -4.71 2.75 -0.20
N VAL A 176 -3.40 2.65 0.03
CA VAL A 176 -2.40 3.47 -0.64
C VAL A 176 -1.44 2.62 -1.46
N ARG A 177 -1.01 3.15 -2.60
CA ARG A 177 0.04 2.56 -3.45
C ARG A 177 1.02 3.62 -3.88
N LEU A 178 2.30 3.30 -3.84
CA LEU A 178 3.35 4.17 -4.33
C LEU A 178 3.34 4.13 -5.87
N ARG A 179 3.31 5.32 -6.52
CA ARG A 179 3.35 5.45 -7.99
C ARG A 179 4.71 5.87 -8.49
N GLY A 180 5.42 6.69 -7.75
CA GLY A 180 6.74 7.16 -8.15
C GLY A 180 7.32 8.19 -7.20
N LEU A 181 8.59 8.46 -7.41
CA LEU A 181 9.34 9.50 -6.72
C LEU A 181 9.44 10.72 -7.64
N LYS A 182 9.13 11.89 -7.14
CA LYS A 182 9.26 13.15 -7.87
C LYS A 182 10.43 13.91 -7.22
N LEU A 183 11.52 14.02 -7.94
CA LEU A 183 12.61 14.90 -7.56
C LEU A 183 12.14 16.35 -7.71
N ARG A 184 12.49 17.19 -6.75
CA ARG A 184 12.13 18.63 -6.76
C ARG A 184 13.10 19.40 -7.62
#